data_73fb9b98a232c601ea5fc7c5b9d22ce0
#
_entry.id   73fb9b98a232c601ea5fc7c5b9d22ce0
#
_cell.length_a   1.000
_cell.length_b   1.000
_cell.length_c   1.000
_cell.angle_alpha   90.00
_cell.angle_beta   90.00
_cell.angle_gamma   90.00
#
_symmetry.space_group_name_H-M   'P 1'
#
loop_
_entity.id
_entity.type
_entity.pdbx_description
1 polymer ?
#
loop_
_entity_poly.entity_id
_entity_poly.type
_entity_poly.pdbx_seq_one_letter_code
_entity_poly.pdbx_strand_id
1 'polypeptide(L)' 'MGNTSDMERMFQELAGYERKKVNLGIDRLPASPMQIVQAHMMSEDTAYMWDYVLNENGDIMELWFDGVKVSKT' A
#
# COMPACT_ATOMS: atom_id res chain seq x y z
N MET A 1 -18.00 -4.68 -10.50
CA MET A 1 -17.69 -4.10 -10.91
C MET A 1 -16.94 -3.02 -10.49
N GLY A 2 -16.47 -2.22 -10.34
CA GLY A 2 -15.68 -1.15 -9.88
C GLY A 2 -14.33 -1.51 -9.38
N ASN A 3 -14.02 -2.79 -9.32
CA ASN A 3 -12.75 -3.17 -8.76
C ASN A 3 -11.57 -2.65 -9.55
N THR A 4 -11.68 -2.62 -10.86
CA THR A 4 -10.59 -2.13 -11.68
C THR A 4 -10.37 -0.65 -11.44
N SER A 5 -11.46 0.11 -11.31
CA SER A 5 -11.31 1.54 -11.05
C SER A 5 -10.67 1.78 -9.69
N ASP A 6 -11.03 0.97 -8.69
CA ASP A 6 -10.44 1.12 -7.37
C ASP A 6 -8.95 0.82 -7.40
N MET A 7 -8.54 -0.20 -8.18
CA MET A 7 -7.14 -0.54 -8.27
C MET A 7 -6.37 0.54 -9.02
N GLU A 8 -6.97 1.13 -10.06
CA GLU A 8 -6.34 2.21 -10.78
C GLU A 8 -6.15 3.42 -9.88
N ARG A 9 -7.18 3.74 -9.09
CA ARG A 9 -7.08 4.87 -8.18
C ARG A 9 -5.99 4.63 -7.15
N MET A 10 -5.91 3.42 -6.62
CA MET A 10 -4.90 3.08 -5.66
C MET A 10 -3.51 3.21 -6.28
N PHE A 11 -3.35 2.71 -7.51
CA PHE A 11 -2.06 2.80 -8.18
C PHE A 11 -1.67 4.27 -8.36
N GLN A 12 -2.61 5.12 -8.76
CA GLN A 12 -2.30 6.53 -8.97
C GLN A 12 -1.91 7.21 -7.68
N GLU A 13 -2.56 6.88 -6.57
CA GLU A 13 -2.19 7.45 -5.29
C GLU A 13 -0.80 7.02 -4.88
N LEU A 14 -0.49 5.75 -5.05
CA LEU A 14 0.82 5.24 -4.68
C LEU A 14 1.91 5.81 -5.58
N ALA A 15 1.62 5.95 -6.87
CA ALA A 15 2.58 6.57 -7.77
C ALA A 15 2.83 8.02 -7.39
N GLY A 16 1.79 8.70 -6.90
CA GLY A 16 1.95 10.07 -6.43
C GLY A 16 2.87 10.16 -5.23
N TYR A 17 2.73 9.22 -4.30
CA TYR A 17 3.63 9.19 -3.15
C TYR A 17 5.06 8.90 -3.61
N GLU A 18 5.22 7.98 -4.56
CA GLU A 18 6.56 7.66 -5.03
C GLU A 18 7.21 8.86 -5.68
N ARG A 19 6.44 9.66 -6.42
CA ARG A 19 7.00 10.87 -7.02
C ARG A 19 7.43 11.88 -5.97
N LYS A 20 6.82 11.85 -4.80
CA LYS A 20 7.21 12.74 -3.72
C LYS A 20 8.29 12.10 -2.86
N LYS A 21 8.86 11.00 -3.33
CA LYS A 21 9.95 10.31 -2.65
C LYS A 21 9.55 9.72 -1.32
N VAL A 22 8.29 9.31 -1.22
CA VAL A 22 7.83 8.55 -0.07
C VAL A 22 8.23 7.10 -0.30
N ASN A 23 8.81 6.47 0.70
CA ASN A 23 9.21 5.08 0.57
C ASN A 23 7.99 4.19 0.77
N LEU A 24 7.80 3.26 -0.13
CA LEU A 24 6.67 2.35 -0.08
C LEU A 24 7.17 0.94 0.18
N GLY A 25 6.38 0.14 0.89
CA GLY A 25 6.77 -1.23 1.15
C GLY A 25 5.62 -2.10 1.60
N ILE A 26 5.83 -3.40 1.52
CA ILE A 26 4.88 -4.40 1.98
C ILE A 26 5.63 -5.31 2.94
N ASP A 27 5.05 -5.53 4.13
CA ASP A 27 5.64 -6.41 5.13
C ASP A 27 7.10 -6.06 5.40
N ARG A 28 7.37 -4.75 5.46
CA ARG A 28 8.70 -4.22 5.78
C ARG A 28 9.73 -4.42 4.69
N LEU A 29 9.29 -4.74 3.48
CA LEU A 29 10.20 -4.85 2.34
C LEU A 29 9.81 -3.79 1.32
N PRO A 30 10.78 -3.16 0.67
CA PRO A 30 10.46 -2.15 -0.33
C PRO A 30 9.61 -2.73 -1.45
N ALA A 31 8.67 -1.97 -1.92
CA ALA A 31 7.78 -2.42 -2.98
C ALA A 31 7.40 -1.23 -3.86
N SER A 32 7.17 -1.52 -5.13
CA SER A 32 6.72 -0.49 -6.05
C SER A 32 5.21 -0.36 -5.97
N PRO A 33 4.64 0.74 -6.47
CA PRO A 33 3.18 0.88 -6.48
C PRO A 33 2.48 -0.30 -7.15
N MET A 34 3.04 -0.79 -8.27
CA MET A 34 2.43 -1.90 -8.97
C MET A 34 2.46 -3.18 -8.12
N GLN A 35 3.56 -3.40 -7.40
CA GLN A 35 3.64 -4.57 -6.55
C GLN A 35 2.60 -4.51 -5.43
N ILE A 36 2.38 -3.33 -4.88
CA ILE A 36 1.40 -3.17 -3.80
C ILE A 36 0.00 -3.41 -4.34
N VAL A 37 -0.32 -2.86 -5.51
CA VAL A 37 -1.62 -3.07 -6.10
C VAL A 37 -1.84 -4.54 -6.41
N GLN A 38 -0.83 -5.20 -6.95
CA GLN A 38 -0.96 -6.62 -7.27
C GLN A 38 -1.16 -7.45 -6.01
N ALA A 39 -0.48 -7.10 -4.93
CA ALA A 39 -0.65 -7.82 -3.68
C ALA A 39 -2.08 -7.71 -3.19
N HIS A 40 -2.67 -6.52 -3.31
CA HIS A 40 -4.05 -6.33 -2.89
C HIS A 40 -5.01 -7.11 -3.77
N MET A 41 -4.74 -7.15 -5.08
CA MET A 41 -5.62 -7.85 -5.99
C MET A 41 -5.59 -9.36 -5.77
N MET A 42 -4.46 -9.87 -5.38
CA MET A 42 -4.32 -11.32 -5.26
C MET A 42 -4.57 -11.83 -3.87
N SER A 43 -4.76 -10.96 -2.88
CA SER A 43 -4.96 -11.44 -1.53
C SER A 43 -6.42 -11.74 -1.30
N GLU A 44 -6.70 -12.90 -0.73
CA GLU A 44 -8.06 -13.27 -0.40
C GLU A 44 -8.23 -13.39 1.09
N ASP A 45 -7.20 -13.85 1.78
CA ASP A 45 -7.29 -14.02 3.21
C ASP A 45 -6.43 -13.04 3.97
N THR A 46 -5.91 -12.04 3.31
CA THR A 46 -5.02 -11.09 3.94
C THR A 46 -5.58 -9.69 3.78
N ALA A 47 -5.68 -8.99 4.88
CA ALA A 47 -6.02 -7.58 4.84
C ALA A 47 -4.72 -6.83 5.10
N TYR A 48 -4.57 -5.66 4.53
CA TYR A 48 -3.35 -4.89 4.72
C TYR A 48 -3.63 -3.68 5.59
N MET A 49 -2.81 -3.48 6.60
CA MET A 49 -2.90 -2.31 7.44
C MET A 49 -1.97 -1.27 6.87
N TRP A 50 -2.46 -0.05 6.75
CA TRP A 50 -1.65 1.05 6.21
C TRP A 50 -0.99 1.74 7.38
N ASP A 51 0.33 1.85 7.32
CA ASP A 51 1.10 2.45 8.40
C ASP A 51 1.89 3.61 7.81
N TYR A 52 1.57 4.82 8.23
CA TYR A 52 2.23 6.02 7.73
C TYR A 52 3.30 6.46 8.70
N VAL A 53 4.47 6.76 8.18
CA VAL A 53 5.55 7.31 8.98
C VAL A 53 5.73 8.77 8.56
N LEU A 54 5.62 9.67 9.51
CA LEU A 54 5.68 11.09 9.23
C LEU A 54 7.02 11.67 9.67
N ASN A 55 7.43 12.75 9.01
CA ASN A 55 8.66 13.43 9.42
C ASN A 55 8.28 14.51 10.42
N GLU A 56 9.24 15.32 10.81
CA GLU A 56 9.01 16.34 11.83
C GLU A 56 8.01 17.39 11.38
N ASN A 57 7.89 17.60 10.08
CA ASN A 57 6.95 18.59 9.59
C ASN A 57 5.55 18.03 9.40
N GLY A 58 5.35 16.77 9.66
CA GLY A 58 4.05 16.15 9.47
C GLY A 58 3.82 15.62 8.07
N ASP A 59 4.85 15.60 7.24
CA ASP A 59 4.72 15.05 5.90
C ASP A 59 4.99 13.56 5.90
N ILE A 60 4.32 12.83 5.05
CA ILE A 60 4.50 11.40 4.98
C ILE A 60 5.86 11.07 4.37
N MET A 61 6.67 10.31 5.10
CA MET A 61 7.98 9.89 4.63
C MET A 61 7.92 8.47 4.11
N GLU A 62 7.15 7.62 4.74
CA GLU A 62 7.07 6.22 4.37
C GLU A 62 5.64 5.73 4.49
N LEU A 63 5.28 4.77 3.69
CA LEU A 63 3.98 4.15 3.78
C LEU A 63 4.19 2.65 3.67
N TRP A 64 3.82 1.95 4.71
CA TRP A 64 4.01 0.52 4.78
C TRP A 64 2.67 -0.19 4.82
N PHE A 65 2.62 -1.31 4.15
CA PHE A 65 1.41 -2.13 4.13
C PHE A 65 1.77 -3.44 4.81
N ASP A 66 1.22 -3.68 5.98
CA ASP A 66 1.51 -4.92 6.70
C ASP A 66 0.34 -5.86 6.54
N GLY A 67 0.61 -7.05 6.04
CA GLY A 67 -0.42 -8.05 5.84
C GLY A 67 -0.82 -8.68 7.15
N VAL A 68 -2.13 -8.73 7.39
CA VAL A 68 -2.66 -9.37 8.57
C VAL A 68 -3.58 -10.46 8.09
N LYS A 69 -3.27 -11.69 8.42
CA LYS A 69 -4.07 -12.78 7.96
C LYS A 69 -5.42 -12.78 8.66
N VAL A 70 -6.46 -12.83 7.89
CA VAL A 70 -7.80 -12.84 8.45
C VAL A 70 -8.13 -14.27 8.80
N SER A 71 -8.26 -14.51 10.08
CA SER A 71 -8.55 -15.86 10.51
C SER A 71 -9.96 -16.26 10.19
N LYS A 72 -10.14 -17.46 9.69
CA LYS A 72 -11.41 -17.85 9.44
C LYS A 72 -11.79 -18.90 10.25
N THR A 73 -11.44 -19.35 11.12
CA THR A 73 -11.80 -20.47 11.90
C THR A 73 -13.20 -20.74 12.01
#